data_51ad31b5957c877789b019b8a4bffcb2
#
_entry.id   51ad31b5957c877789b019b8a4bffcb2
#
_cell.length_a   1.000
_cell.length_b   1.000
_cell.length_c   1.000
_cell.angle_alpha   90.00
_cell.angle_beta   90.00
_cell.angle_gamma   90.00
#
_symmetry.space_group_name_H-M   'P 1'
#
loop_
_entity.id
_entity.type
_entity.pdbx_description
1 polymer ?
#
loop_
_entity_poly.entity_id
_entity_poly.type
_entity_poly.pdbx_seq_one_letter_code
_entity_poly.pdbx_strand_id
1 'polypeptide(L)'
;LLICANDVFLNKASSNILSISDGLILLCFFTIFLGYTFAIASPTNNTQPEEEIKSLPMWKSVLFILGGLAGLIFGGQWFVEGASNIARHLGVSESVIGLTLVAGGTSLPELATSIVAALKKNPEIAIGNVIGSNLFNIFFVLGCSASITPLRLTGINNFDLFTLVGSGILLWFFGLFFAKRTITRIEGSILVLCYIAYTTYLIYQI
;
A
#
# COMPACT_ATOMS: atom_id res chain seq x y z
N LEU A 1 5.38 -0.63 13.34
CA LEU A 1 6.41 0.07 12.56
C LEU A 1 6.90 1.33 13.27
N LEU A 2 6.03 2.24 13.70
CA LEU A 2 6.42 3.49 14.40
C LEU A 2 7.37 3.25 15.60
N ILE A 3 7.11 2.20 16.39
CA ILE A 3 7.93 1.83 17.55
C ILE A 3 9.25 1.23 17.09
N CYS A 4 9.23 0.26 16.18
CA CYS A 4 10.43 -0.41 15.67
C CYS A 4 11.37 0.53 14.89
N ALA A 5 10.80 1.57 14.25
CA ALA A 5 11.54 2.50 13.40
C ALA A 5 12.00 3.77 14.16
N ASN A 6 11.89 3.84 15.48
CA ASN A 6 12.12 5.07 16.24
C ASN A 6 13.09 4.89 17.42
N ASP A 7 14.23 4.24 17.17
CA ASP A 7 15.27 3.98 18.15
C ASP A 7 15.91 5.26 18.73
N VAL A 8 16.04 6.29 17.92
CA VAL A 8 16.60 7.59 18.35
C VAL A 8 15.74 8.19 19.46
N PHE A 9 14.42 8.12 19.34
CA PHE A 9 13.51 8.67 20.33
C PHE A 9 13.32 7.76 21.54
N LEU A 10 13.17 6.44 21.32
CA LEU A 10 12.85 5.47 22.36
C LEU A 10 14.11 5.02 23.12
N ASN A 11 15.19 4.74 22.39
CA ASN A 11 16.40 4.13 22.94
C ASN A 11 17.59 5.10 23.01
N LYS A 12 17.43 6.37 22.62
CA LYS A 12 18.51 7.36 22.51
C LYS A 12 19.67 6.89 21.64
N ALA A 13 19.37 6.06 20.64
CA ALA A 13 20.35 5.57 19.68
C ALA A 13 20.83 6.70 18.76
N SER A 14 21.98 6.52 18.11
CA SER A 14 22.54 7.49 17.17
C SER A 14 21.82 7.52 15.80
N SER A 15 21.06 6.48 15.48
CA SER A 15 20.31 6.36 14.23
C SER A 15 19.13 5.41 14.40
N ASN A 16 18.09 5.60 13.57
CA ASN A 16 16.96 4.68 13.48
C ASN A 16 17.35 3.49 12.61
N ILE A 17 17.24 2.29 13.16
CA ILE A 17 17.60 1.03 12.48
C ILE A 17 16.49 0.02 12.72
N LEU A 18 15.93 -0.51 11.64
CA LEU A 18 15.06 -1.68 11.74
C LEU A 18 15.96 -2.92 11.90
N SER A 19 16.02 -3.46 13.10
CA SER A 19 16.87 -4.59 13.47
C SER A 19 16.32 -5.92 12.95
N ILE A 20 17.14 -6.98 13.03
CA ILE A 20 16.68 -8.35 12.71
C ILE A 20 15.51 -8.76 13.63
N SER A 21 15.57 -8.38 14.92
CA SER A 21 14.49 -8.66 15.88
C SER A 21 13.17 -8.00 15.46
N ASP A 22 13.23 -6.75 14.99
CA ASP A 22 12.06 -6.03 14.50
C ASP A 22 11.50 -6.72 13.24
N GLY A 23 12.37 -7.16 12.34
CA GLY A 23 12.00 -7.94 11.17
C GLY A 23 11.23 -9.21 11.51
N LEU A 24 11.73 -9.98 12.48
CA LEU A 24 11.06 -11.19 12.96
C LEU A 24 9.70 -10.88 13.61
N ILE A 25 9.61 -9.82 14.39
CA ILE A 25 8.33 -9.37 14.97
C ILE A 25 7.32 -9.02 13.87
N LEU A 26 7.74 -8.29 12.84
CA LEU A 26 6.87 -7.96 11.70
C LEU A 26 6.39 -9.23 10.97
N LEU A 27 7.25 -10.24 10.79
CA LEU A 27 6.87 -11.53 10.19
C LEU A 27 5.89 -12.31 11.10
N CYS A 28 6.02 -12.24 12.41
CA CYS A 28 5.02 -12.80 13.32
C CYS A 28 3.65 -12.13 13.13
N PHE A 29 3.61 -10.80 13.03
CA PHE A 29 2.36 -10.09 12.72
C PHE A 29 1.81 -10.46 11.34
N PHE A 30 2.66 -10.68 10.35
CA PHE A 30 2.23 -11.17 9.04
C PHE A 30 1.55 -12.54 9.14
N THR A 31 2.11 -13.46 9.92
CA THR A 31 1.52 -14.79 10.14
C THR A 31 0.14 -14.70 10.81
N ILE A 32 0.01 -13.81 11.81
CA ILE A 32 -1.29 -13.53 12.46
C ILE A 32 -2.29 -12.96 11.45
N PHE A 33 -1.85 -12.00 10.62
CA PHE A 33 -2.68 -11.41 9.58
C PHE A 33 -3.16 -12.44 8.56
N LEU A 34 -2.30 -13.35 8.11
CA LEU A 34 -2.69 -14.45 7.22
C LEU A 34 -3.71 -15.38 7.91
N GLY A 35 -3.44 -15.79 9.14
CA GLY A 35 -4.37 -16.63 9.90
C GLY A 35 -5.76 -15.99 10.04
N TYR A 36 -5.80 -14.70 10.34
CA TYR A 36 -7.04 -13.93 10.40
C TYR A 36 -7.76 -13.87 9.04
N THR A 37 -7.03 -13.61 7.97
CA THR A 37 -7.58 -13.53 6.61
C THR A 37 -8.19 -14.87 6.20
N PHE A 38 -7.49 -16.00 6.45
CA PHE A 38 -8.02 -17.33 6.16
C PHE A 38 -9.23 -17.69 7.03
N ALA A 39 -9.25 -17.29 8.30
CA ALA A 39 -10.38 -17.54 9.19
C ALA A 39 -11.66 -16.82 8.73
N ILE A 40 -11.54 -15.59 8.21
CA ILE A 40 -12.68 -14.83 7.68
C ILE A 40 -13.10 -15.31 6.29
N ALA A 41 -12.16 -15.76 5.47
CA ALA A 41 -12.44 -16.27 4.13
C ALA A 41 -13.19 -17.61 4.12
N SER A 42 -13.37 -18.25 5.29
CA SER A 42 -14.20 -19.46 5.41
C SER A 42 -15.65 -19.12 5.03
N PRO A 43 -16.31 -19.92 4.18
CA PRO A 43 -17.64 -19.62 3.68
C PRO A 43 -18.64 -19.60 4.84
N THR A 44 -19.03 -18.42 5.28
CA THR A 44 -20.22 -18.24 6.07
C THR A 44 -21.41 -18.56 5.15
N ASN A 45 -22.27 -19.48 5.54
CA ASN A 45 -23.50 -19.88 4.82
C ASN A 45 -24.51 -18.71 4.74
N ASN A 46 -24.11 -17.58 4.21
CA ASN A 46 -24.99 -16.48 3.90
C ASN A 46 -25.45 -16.65 2.46
N THR A 47 -26.63 -17.24 2.31
CA THR A 47 -27.45 -17.26 1.11
C THR A 47 -27.83 -15.83 0.69
N GLN A 48 -26.87 -15.07 0.17
CA GLN A 48 -27.21 -14.01 -0.76
C GLN A 48 -27.28 -14.62 -2.16
N PRO A 49 -28.28 -14.24 -2.99
CA PRO A 49 -28.34 -14.73 -4.35
C PRO A 49 -27.02 -14.36 -5.05
N GLU A 50 -26.18 -15.36 -5.27
CA GLU A 50 -25.02 -15.21 -6.13
C GLU A 50 -25.54 -14.80 -7.50
N GLU A 51 -25.25 -13.57 -7.97
CA GLU A 51 -25.31 -13.30 -9.40
C GLU A 51 -24.53 -14.45 -10.07
N GLU A 52 -25.14 -15.13 -11.04
CA GLU A 52 -24.52 -16.24 -11.75
C GLU A 52 -23.18 -15.79 -12.34
N ILE A 53 -22.13 -15.88 -11.56
CA ILE A 53 -20.76 -15.69 -12.05
C ILE A 53 -20.52 -16.86 -12.98
N LYS A 54 -20.53 -16.60 -14.29
CA LYS A 54 -20.13 -17.60 -15.30
C LYS A 54 -18.78 -18.13 -14.90
N SER A 55 -18.75 -19.32 -14.32
CA SER A 55 -17.51 -19.98 -13.90
C SER A 55 -16.65 -20.24 -15.12
N LEU A 56 -15.55 -19.51 -15.23
CA LEU A 56 -14.54 -19.77 -16.25
C LEU A 56 -13.78 -21.05 -15.87
N PRO A 57 -13.40 -21.88 -16.86
CA PRO A 57 -12.54 -23.03 -16.58
C PRO A 57 -11.23 -22.56 -15.94
N MET A 58 -10.75 -23.32 -14.95
CA MET A 58 -9.62 -22.94 -14.08
C MET A 58 -8.38 -22.48 -14.88
N TRP A 59 -8.04 -23.13 -15.97
CA TRP A 59 -6.91 -22.76 -16.80
C TRP A 59 -7.05 -21.36 -17.44
N LYS A 60 -8.28 -20.95 -17.83
CA LYS A 60 -8.55 -19.61 -18.35
C LYS A 60 -8.43 -18.56 -17.24
N SER A 61 -8.93 -18.87 -16.06
CA SER A 61 -8.79 -17.98 -14.90
C SER A 61 -7.33 -17.74 -14.55
N VAL A 62 -6.52 -18.79 -14.50
CA VAL A 62 -5.07 -18.69 -14.29
C VAL A 62 -4.40 -17.87 -15.37
N LEU A 63 -4.74 -18.11 -16.65
CA LEU A 63 -4.17 -17.37 -17.77
C LEU A 63 -4.50 -15.86 -17.69
N PHE A 64 -5.76 -15.51 -17.35
CA PHE A 64 -6.16 -14.13 -17.21
C PHE A 64 -5.50 -13.45 -16.00
N ILE A 65 -5.33 -14.16 -14.88
CA ILE A 65 -4.64 -13.64 -13.71
C ILE A 65 -3.17 -13.38 -14.04
N LEU A 66 -2.46 -14.34 -14.59
CA LEU A 66 -1.05 -14.19 -14.93
C LEU A 66 -0.84 -13.14 -16.03
N GLY A 67 -1.66 -13.15 -17.07
CA GLY A 67 -1.59 -12.18 -18.15
C GLY A 67 -1.91 -10.76 -17.67
N GLY A 68 -2.92 -10.60 -16.81
CA GLY A 68 -3.27 -9.32 -16.20
C GLY A 68 -2.18 -8.80 -15.27
N LEU A 69 -1.60 -9.66 -14.43
CA LEU A 69 -0.49 -9.30 -13.55
C LEU A 69 0.75 -8.90 -14.35
N ALA A 70 1.13 -9.67 -15.36
CA ALA A 70 2.22 -9.33 -16.25
C ALA A 70 1.98 -7.98 -16.96
N GLY A 71 0.76 -7.77 -17.48
CA GLY A 71 0.38 -6.50 -18.10
C GLY A 71 0.47 -5.30 -17.16
N LEU A 72 0.06 -5.45 -15.91
CA LEU A 72 0.16 -4.40 -14.89
C LEU A 72 1.62 -4.09 -14.51
N ILE A 73 2.45 -5.13 -14.35
CA ILE A 73 3.88 -4.97 -14.00
C ILE A 73 4.62 -4.29 -15.14
N PHE A 74 4.58 -4.85 -16.35
CA PHE A 74 5.31 -4.28 -17.49
C PHE A 74 4.75 -2.92 -17.92
N GLY A 75 3.43 -2.76 -17.93
CA GLY A 75 2.78 -1.48 -18.23
C GLY A 75 3.16 -0.39 -17.21
N GLY A 76 3.20 -0.73 -15.92
CA GLY A 76 3.66 0.17 -14.87
C GLY A 76 5.11 0.57 -15.03
N GLN A 77 6.02 -0.37 -15.32
CA GLN A 77 7.43 -0.10 -15.56
C GLN A 77 7.63 0.83 -16.76
N TRP A 78 7.04 0.53 -17.91
CA TRP A 78 7.14 1.38 -19.11
C TRP A 78 6.57 2.78 -18.88
N PHE A 79 5.45 2.88 -18.13
CA PHE A 79 4.89 4.18 -17.76
C PHE A 79 5.88 5.00 -16.92
N VAL A 80 6.46 4.39 -15.86
CA VAL A 80 7.42 5.05 -14.98
C VAL A 80 8.68 5.47 -15.74
N GLU A 81 9.25 4.59 -16.56
CA GLU A 81 10.42 4.90 -17.39
C GLU A 81 10.14 6.05 -18.38
N GLY A 82 9.02 5.98 -19.09
CA GLY A 82 8.62 7.03 -20.04
C GLY A 82 8.38 8.37 -19.36
N ALA A 83 7.62 8.38 -18.26
CA ALA A 83 7.35 9.59 -17.48
C ALA A 83 8.63 10.18 -16.86
N SER A 84 9.51 9.33 -16.33
CA SER A 84 10.81 9.76 -15.77
C SER A 84 11.72 10.36 -16.82
N ASN A 85 11.78 9.79 -18.02
CA ASN A 85 12.56 10.34 -19.12
C ASN A 85 12.05 11.73 -19.55
N ILE A 86 10.73 11.88 -19.66
CA ILE A 86 10.13 13.19 -19.97
C ILE A 86 10.46 14.20 -18.87
N ALA A 87 10.30 13.82 -17.59
CA ALA A 87 10.60 14.70 -16.46
C ALA A 87 12.07 15.14 -16.43
N ARG A 88 13.03 14.23 -16.73
CA ARG A 88 14.45 14.56 -16.86
C ARG A 88 14.69 15.59 -17.97
N HIS A 89 14.08 15.41 -19.13
CA HIS A 89 14.19 16.37 -20.23
C HIS A 89 13.61 17.74 -19.88
N LEU A 90 12.64 17.80 -18.97
CA LEU A 90 12.08 19.04 -18.44
C LEU A 90 12.89 19.65 -17.30
N GLY A 91 14.02 19.03 -16.92
CA GLY A 91 14.92 19.54 -15.88
C GLY A 91 14.48 19.22 -14.45
N VAL A 92 13.55 18.27 -14.25
CA VAL A 92 13.13 17.83 -12.91
C VAL A 92 14.24 17.03 -12.25
N SER A 93 14.53 17.29 -10.96
CA SER A 93 15.58 16.59 -10.22
C SER A 93 15.27 15.10 -10.03
N GLU A 94 16.32 14.26 -9.99
CA GLU A 94 16.19 12.81 -9.76
C GLU A 94 15.48 12.49 -8.42
N SER A 95 15.68 13.32 -7.39
CA SER A 95 15.03 13.15 -6.10
C SER A 95 13.51 13.32 -6.21
N VAL A 96 13.06 14.33 -6.95
CA VAL A 96 11.60 14.56 -7.18
C VAL A 96 11.02 13.44 -8.05
N ILE A 97 11.74 13.00 -9.10
CA ILE A 97 11.33 11.87 -9.94
C ILE A 97 11.17 10.60 -9.08
N GLY A 98 12.17 10.29 -8.25
CA GLY A 98 12.14 9.14 -7.36
C GLY A 98 10.97 9.18 -6.37
N LEU A 99 10.76 10.33 -5.73
CA LEU A 99 9.72 10.52 -4.73
C LEU A 99 8.30 10.47 -5.32
N THR A 100 8.12 10.94 -6.55
CA THR A 100 6.78 11.05 -7.17
C THR A 100 6.51 9.93 -8.18
N LEU A 101 7.27 9.89 -9.26
CA LEU A 101 7.01 8.98 -10.38
C LEU A 101 7.40 7.54 -10.05
N VAL A 102 8.55 7.32 -9.44
CA VAL A 102 8.98 5.96 -9.09
C VAL A 102 8.16 5.42 -7.92
N ALA A 103 8.01 6.18 -6.84
CA ALA A 103 7.20 5.77 -5.69
C ALA A 103 5.72 5.57 -6.05
N GLY A 104 5.12 6.49 -6.81
CA GLY A 104 3.75 6.34 -7.32
C GLY A 104 3.60 5.19 -8.31
N GLY A 105 4.62 4.96 -9.14
CA GLY A 105 4.63 3.93 -10.17
C GLY A 105 4.62 2.51 -9.61
N THR A 106 5.28 2.27 -8.48
CA THR A 106 5.22 0.96 -7.79
C THR A 106 3.81 0.63 -7.29
N SER A 107 2.98 1.63 -7.06
CA SER A 107 1.59 1.47 -6.63
C SER A 107 0.56 1.51 -7.78
N LEU A 108 1.01 1.58 -9.05
CA LEU A 108 0.10 1.57 -10.20
C LEU A 108 -0.73 0.29 -10.33
N PRO A 109 -0.17 -0.93 -10.08
CA PRO A 109 -0.96 -2.15 -10.08
C PRO A 109 -2.12 -2.12 -9.08
N GLU A 110 -1.85 -1.67 -7.85
CA GLU A 110 -2.85 -1.53 -6.78
C GLU A 110 -3.90 -0.49 -7.14
N LEU A 111 -3.47 0.64 -7.70
CA LEU A 111 -4.37 1.70 -8.15
C LEU A 111 -5.29 1.21 -9.26
N ALA A 112 -4.75 0.55 -10.28
CA ALA A 112 -5.53 0.00 -11.39
C ALA A 112 -6.56 -1.04 -10.90
N THR A 113 -6.13 -1.96 -10.03
CA THR A 113 -7.02 -2.98 -9.45
C THR A 113 -8.14 -2.33 -8.63
N SER A 114 -7.82 -1.35 -7.79
CA SER A 114 -8.80 -0.65 -6.95
C SER A 114 -9.78 0.18 -7.78
N ILE A 115 -9.32 0.86 -8.83
CA ILE A 115 -10.19 1.61 -9.76
C ILE A 115 -11.16 0.65 -10.46
N VAL A 116 -10.67 -0.46 -11.02
CA VAL A 116 -11.51 -1.44 -11.70
C VAL A 116 -12.53 -2.06 -10.74
N ALA A 117 -12.14 -2.39 -9.52
CA ALA A 117 -13.05 -2.89 -8.50
C ALA A 117 -14.14 -1.86 -8.15
N ALA A 118 -13.77 -0.59 -7.97
CA ALA A 118 -14.71 0.50 -7.70
C ALA A 118 -15.68 0.72 -8.86
N LEU A 119 -15.20 0.70 -10.12
CA LEU A 119 -16.04 0.81 -11.31
C LEU A 119 -17.03 -0.36 -11.44
N LYS A 120 -16.63 -1.55 -11.02
CA LYS A 120 -17.48 -2.75 -10.95
C LYS A 120 -18.40 -2.76 -9.73
N LYS A 121 -18.44 -1.68 -8.94
CA LYS A 121 -19.24 -1.55 -7.71
C LYS A 121 -18.90 -2.61 -6.66
N ASN A 122 -17.63 -3.00 -6.60
CA ASN A 122 -17.12 -3.95 -5.61
C ASN A 122 -16.14 -3.25 -4.64
N PRO A 123 -16.67 -2.46 -3.70
CA PRO A 123 -15.84 -1.65 -2.79
C PRO A 123 -15.00 -2.51 -1.84
N GLU A 124 -15.44 -3.72 -1.53
CA GLU A 124 -14.72 -4.64 -0.63
C GLU A 124 -13.38 -5.04 -1.22
N ILE A 125 -13.33 -5.35 -2.52
CA ILE A 125 -12.08 -5.65 -3.22
C ILE A 125 -11.18 -4.40 -3.27
N ALA A 126 -11.75 -3.22 -3.55
CA ALA A 126 -10.96 -1.99 -3.61
C ALA A 126 -10.30 -1.64 -2.27
N ILE A 127 -11.07 -1.67 -1.18
CA ILE A 127 -10.59 -1.38 0.18
C ILE A 127 -9.64 -2.48 0.65
N GLY A 128 -10.00 -3.75 0.43
CA GLY A 128 -9.18 -4.90 0.77
C GLY A 128 -7.82 -4.88 0.08
N ASN A 129 -7.75 -4.47 -1.19
CA ASN A 129 -6.51 -4.31 -1.93
C ASN A 129 -5.62 -3.21 -1.32
N VAL A 130 -6.18 -2.05 -1.00
CA VAL A 130 -5.43 -0.93 -0.38
C VAL A 130 -4.89 -1.33 1.01
N ILE A 131 -5.73 -1.87 1.88
CA ILE A 131 -5.31 -2.27 3.23
C ILE A 131 -4.34 -3.45 3.16
N GLY A 132 -4.66 -4.45 2.34
CA GLY A 132 -3.87 -5.66 2.19
C GLY A 132 -2.46 -5.39 1.67
N SER A 133 -2.30 -4.55 0.65
CA SER A 133 -0.98 -4.18 0.12
C SER A 133 -0.14 -3.40 1.13
N ASN A 134 -0.74 -2.48 1.90
CA ASN A 134 -0.04 -1.79 2.97
C ASN A 134 0.46 -2.74 4.06
N LEU A 135 -0.40 -3.65 4.54
CA LEU A 135 -0.02 -4.64 5.56
C LEU A 135 1.04 -5.61 5.02
N PHE A 136 0.91 -6.04 3.77
CA PHE A 136 1.91 -6.90 3.12
C PHE A 136 3.27 -6.20 3.03
N ASN A 137 3.31 -4.96 2.58
CA ASN A 137 4.55 -4.20 2.47
C ASN A 137 5.21 -3.96 3.84
N ILE A 138 4.43 -3.64 4.88
CA ILE A 138 4.96 -3.39 6.22
C ILE A 138 5.38 -4.70 6.90
N PHE A 139 4.52 -5.73 6.90
CA PHE A 139 4.78 -6.92 7.69
C PHE A 139 5.67 -7.92 6.97
N PHE A 140 5.45 -8.14 5.67
CA PHE A 140 6.20 -9.13 4.92
C PHE A 140 7.44 -8.54 4.26
N VAL A 141 7.31 -7.49 3.45
CA VAL A 141 8.45 -6.97 2.69
C VAL A 141 9.50 -6.37 3.62
N LEU A 142 9.12 -5.45 4.52
CA LEU A 142 10.07 -4.91 5.49
C LEU A 142 10.51 -5.97 6.51
N GLY A 143 9.61 -6.87 6.93
CA GLY A 143 9.92 -7.98 7.82
C GLY A 143 11.00 -8.90 7.27
N CYS A 144 10.86 -9.36 6.03
CA CYS A 144 11.87 -10.18 5.35
C CYS A 144 13.17 -9.42 5.16
N SER A 145 13.09 -8.18 4.67
CA SER A 145 14.29 -7.38 4.41
C SER A 145 15.11 -7.13 5.67
N ALA A 146 14.45 -6.72 6.77
CA ALA A 146 15.11 -6.47 8.04
C ALA A 146 15.64 -7.75 8.70
N SER A 147 14.97 -8.89 8.51
CA SER A 147 15.43 -10.20 9.04
C SER A 147 16.68 -10.69 8.34
N ILE A 148 16.93 -10.30 7.08
CA ILE A 148 18.13 -10.66 6.32
C ILE A 148 19.28 -9.70 6.66
N THR A 149 18.98 -8.39 6.65
CA THR A 149 19.99 -7.34 6.90
C THR A 149 19.32 -6.16 7.61
N PRO A 150 19.90 -5.66 8.72
CA PRO A 150 19.38 -4.48 9.40
C PRO A 150 19.25 -3.30 8.46
N LEU A 151 18.07 -2.67 8.43
CA LEU A 151 17.77 -1.55 7.53
C LEU A 151 18.00 -0.23 8.26
N ARG A 152 18.92 0.58 7.77
CA ARG A 152 19.09 1.95 8.24
C ARG A 152 18.03 2.85 7.61
N LEU A 153 17.25 3.50 8.45
CA LEU A 153 16.16 4.40 8.01
C LEU A 153 16.72 5.81 7.76
N THR A 154 17.62 5.92 6.77
CA THR A 154 18.18 7.21 6.36
C THR A 154 17.17 7.98 5.50
N GLY A 155 16.91 9.24 5.84
CA GLY A 155 15.98 10.09 5.10
C GLY A 155 14.50 9.96 5.51
N ILE A 156 14.17 9.06 6.43
CA ILE A 156 12.81 8.95 7.00
C ILE A 156 12.77 9.73 8.31
N ASN A 157 11.87 10.71 8.36
CA ASN A 157 11.65 11.55 9.53
C ASN A 157 10.47 11.04 10.36
N ASN A 158 10.42 11.44 11.64
CA ASN A 158 9.25 11.15 12.48
C ASN A 158 7.94 11.68 11.90
N PHE A 159 8.00 12.77 11.12
CA PHE A 159 6.84 13.31 10.43
C PHE A 159 6.27 12.32 9.41
N ASP A 160 7.12 11.60 8.68
CA ASP A 160 6.70 10.58 7.71
C ASP A 160 6.00 9.41 8.40
N LEU A 161 6.55 8.96 9.53
CA LEU A 161 5.97 7.90 10.34
C LEU A 161 4.62 8.31 10.96
N PHE A 162 4.51 9.53 11.44
CA PHE A 162 3.23 10.06 11.97
C PHE A 162 2.21 10.24 10.85
N THR A 163 2.62 10.67 9.66
CA THR A 163 1.73 10.79 8.50
C THR A 163 1.20 9.42 8.08
N LEU A 164 2.06 8.39 8.07
CA LEU A 164 1.66 7.00 7.78
C LEU A 164 0.61 6.51 8.78
N VAL A 165 0.86 6.68 10.08
CA VAL A 165 -0.08 6.26 11.14
C VAL A 165 -1.36 7.10 11.09
N GLY A 166 -1.23 8.41 10.90
CA GLY A 166 -2.36 9.34 10.80
C GLY A 166 -3.28 9.03 9.63
N SER A 167 -2.71 8.69 8.45
CA SER A 167 -3.50 8.30 7.28
C SER A 167 -4.26 6.99 7.51
N GLY A 168 -3.63 6.02 8.19
CA GLY A 168 -4.30 4.77 8.58
C GLY A 168 -5.44 4.97 9.57
N ILE A 169 -5.23 5.81 10.60
CA ILE A 169 -6.27 6.17 11.57
C ILE A 169 -7.41 6.93 10.88
N LEU A 170 -7.10 7.85 9.97
CA LEU A 170 -8.10 8.62 9.23
C LEU A 170 -8.96 7.71 8.35
N LEU A 171 -8.33 6.77 7.64
CA LEU A 171 -9.03 5.77 6.83
C LEU A 171 -9.96 4.90 7.71
N TRP A 172 -9.44 4.44 8.85
CA TRP A 172 -10.21 3.64 9.81
C TRP A 172 -11.39 4.43 10.40
N PHE A 173 -11.17 5.70 10.75
CA PHE A 173 -12.20 6.60 11.27
C PHE A 173 -13.33 6.81 10.24
N PHE A 174 -12.98 7.09 8.98
CA PHE A 174 -13.97 7.24 7.91
C PHE A 174 -14.74 5.94 7.67
N GLY A 175 -14.07 4.78 7.72
CA GLY A 175 -14.71 3.49 7.55
C GLY A 175 -15.69 3.11 8.66
N LEU A 176 -15.46 3.61 9.91
CA LEU A 176 -16.33 3.27 11.05
C LEU A 176 -17.44 4.27 11.32
N PHE A 177 -17.13 5.56 11.26
CA PHE A 177 -18.01 6.61 11.79
C PHE A 177 -18.85 7.32 10.72
N PHE A 178 -18.44 7.27 9.45
CA PHE A 178 -19.14 7.94 8.37
C PHE A 178 -19.93 6.98 7.47
N ALA A 179 -21.04 7.48 6.90
CA ALA A 179 -21.83 6.90 5.79
C ALA A 179 -22.09 5.38 5.84
N LYS A 180 -22.58 4.86 6.94
CA LYS A 180 -22.98 3.43 7.08
C LYS A 180 -21.85 2.44 6.73
N ARG A 181 -20.63 2.71 7.15
CA ARG A 181 -19.43 1.90 6.90
C ARG A 181 -18.99 1.84 5.42
N THR A 182 -19.25 2.89 4.67
CA THR A 182 -18.77 3.05 3.29
C THR A 182 -17.97 4.33 3.19
N ILE A 183 -16.93 4.33 2.36
CA ILE A 183 -16.15 5.54 2.05
C ILE A 183 -16.83 6.24 0.88
N THR A 184 -17.30 7.46 1.13
CA THR A 184 -17.94 8.29 0.11
C THR A 184 -16.91 9.10 -0.68
N ARG A 185 -17.39 9.81 -1.71
CA ARG A 185 -16.52 10.67 -2.53
C ARG A 185 -15.89 11.80 -1.73
N ILE A 186 -16.55 12.28 -0.68
CA ILE A 186 -16.06 13.39 0.16
C ILE A 186 -14.84 12.92 0.98
N GLU A 187 -14.96 11.81 1.71
CA GLU A 187 -13.87 11.24 2.49
C GLU A 187 -12.69 10.85 1.57
N GLY A 188 -12.98 10.23 0.41
CA GLY A 188 -11.97 9.94 -0.60
C GLY A 188 -11.24 11.18 -1.09
N SER A 189 -11.96 12.29 -1.35
CA SER A 189 -11.35 13.56 -1.75
C SER A 189 -10.47 14.16 -0.65
N ILE A 190 -10.87 14.06 0.62
CA ILE A 190 -10.06 14.50 1.75
C ILE A 190 -8.75 13.70 1.82
N LEU A 191 -8.80 12.37 1.67
CA LEU A 191 -7.60 11.53 1.67
C LEU A 191 -6.64 11.89 0.52
N VAL A 192 -7.18 12.15 -0.68
CA VAL A 192 -6.38 12.59 -1.84
C VAL A 192 -5.75 13.96 -1.58
N LEU A 193 -6.48 14.91 -1.00
CA LEU A 193 -5.94 16.22 -0.64
C LEU A 193 -4.83 16.12 0.42
N CYS A 194 -5.00 15.27 1.42
CA CYS A 194 -3.95 14.98 2.42
C CYS A 194 -2.69 14.41 1.75
N TYR A 195 -2.86 13.49 0.80
CA TYR A 195 -1.73 12.92 0.05
C TYR A 195 -1.01 13.98 -0.79
N ILE A 196 -1.75 14.82 -1.52
CA ILE A 196 -1.17 15.93 -2.30
C ILE A 196 -0.41 16.90 -1.40
N ALA A 197 -0.99 17.28 -0.27
CA ALA A 197 -0.35 18.18 0.70
C ALA A 197 0.95 17.58 1.24
N TYR A 198 0.93 16.30 1.63
CA TYR A 198 2.12 15.58 2.10
C TYR A 198 3.21 15.49 1.04
N THR A 199 2.86 15.08 -0.18
CA THR A 199 3.81 14.98 -1.29
C THR A 199 4.41 16.33 -1.65
N THR A 200 3.60 17.40 -1.66
CA THR A 200 4.07 18.76 -1.90
C THR A 200 5.04 19.20 -0.80
N TYR A 201 4.75 18.91 0.46
CA TYR A 201 5.64 19.19 1.58
C TYR A 201 7.01 18.47 1.41
N LEU A 202 7.00 17.19 1.04
CA LEU A 202 8.24 16.43 0.79
C LEU A 202 9.06 17.01 -0.35
N ILE A 203 8.43 17.44 -1.44
CA ILE A 203 9.12 18.07 -2.58
C ILE A 203 9.79 19.38 -2.16
N TYR A 204 9.17 20.15 -1.26
CA TYR A 204 9.77 21.39 -0.74
C TYR A 204 10.96 21.15 0.20
N GLN A 205 11.11 19.95 0.75
CA GLN A 205 12.25 19.62 1.62
C GLN A 205 13.48 19.09 0.87
N ILE A 206 13.34 18.74 -0.42
CA ILE A 206 14.42 18.26 -1.31
C ILE A 206 15.11 19.42 -1.98
#